data_48aeba3fc6fa0419ac9e9185878f25b6
#
_entry.id   48aeba3fc6fa0419ac9e9185878f25b6
#
_cell.length_a   1.000
_cell.length_b   1.000
_cell.length_c   1.000
_cell.angle_alpha   90.00
_cell.angle_beta   90.00
_cell.angle_gamma   90.00
#
_symmetry.space_group_name_H-M   'P 1'
#
loop_
_entity.id
_entity.type
_entity.pdbx_description
1 polymer ?
#
loop_
_entity_poly.entity_id
_entity_poly.type
_entity_poly.pdbx_seq_one_letter_code
_entity_poly.pdbx_strand_id
1 'polypeptide(L)'
;MIDRLLTGVTLWLLWIIRRIISLDRRAYMLLSAGALQPLLVRIGMLRAHAVYLKARDHCPAYRTFLDSQGVPKNGPWKLSNLPITTKENYVKKYLLTDRCYYGKLPAAGVVIDESSGSSGVPNNWVRSAEEREDVKRILQLNYQLIYRDSGCILLNCFALGPWATGMNVSMSLVDVGILKSIGPDQKKLENSLELFGTNYRYLIFGYPPFIKSFVDTTQLDLKKYRMDLIVGGEGISEPLRTHLLQYFQTVISSYGASDLEINIGVETELTINLRRSCMKDRKLSQILFGREVPPMIFQYNALDYIIETTPDGEIVFTIGRQTSAAPKLRYNLHDLGGAMTHAELREKLASHGIDIFQLAGPQSRFPILFVYGRSDLTVPFYGAKVYPTDLEEIINADLNLVRQINSFQISSYEDEAINRRLKIRLETVKNLPSPLAATEQLHQTMFEGLCRVNQDFREVTKMFDRSCVELEIYDFETGPFKDRDIRVKNKYIAQ
;
A
#
# COMPACT_ATOMS: atom_id res chain seq x y z
N MET A 1 -18.16 -33.68 -9.38
CA MET A 1 -19.49 -33.23 -8.84
C MET A 1 -19.50 -33.23 -7.32
N ILE A 2 -19.06 -34.31 -6.67
CA ILE A 2 -18.98 -34.42 -5.20
C ILE A 2 -18.05 -33.39 -4.58
N ASP A 3 -16.87 -33.12 -5.16
CA ASP A 3 -15.93 -32.10 -4.68
C ASP A 3 -16.51 -30.67 -4.71
N ARG A 4 -17.31 -30.36 -5.73
CA ARG A 4 -17.99 -29.04 -5.83
C ARG A 4 -19.08 -28.90 -4.75
N LEU A 5 -19.79 -29.96 -4.42
CA LEU A 5 -20.83 -29.99 -3.39
C LEU A 5 -20.21 -29.86 -1.99
N LEU A 6 -19.17 -30.63 -1.70
CA LEU A 6 -18.42 -30.58 -0.43
C LEU A 6 -17.77 -29.18 -0.24
N THR A 7 -17.16 -28.64 -1.29
CA THR A 7 -16.60 -27.27 -1.28
C THR A 7 -17.72 -26.25 -1.02
N GLY A 8 -18.88 -26.38 -1.64
CA GLY A 8 -20.02 -25.48 -1.45
C GLY A 8 -20.59 -25.50 -0.02
N VAL A 9 -20.76 -26.68 0.57
CA VAL A 9 -21.24 -26.84 1.95
C VAL A 9 -20.21 -26.31 2.94
N THR A 10 -18.93 -26.62 2.73
CA THR A 10 -17.83 -26.12 3.59
C THR A 10 -17.77 -24.60 3.56
N LEU A 11 -17.89 -24.00 2.38
CA LEU A 11 -17.88 -22.54 2.21
C LEU A 11 -19.10 -21.86 2.84
N TRP A 12 -20.25 -22.49 2.77
CA TRP A 12 -21.49 -22.00 3.41
C TRP A 12 -21.37 -22.03 4.94
N LEU A 13 -20.85 -23.12 5.51
CA LEU A 13 -20.56 -23.22 6.95
C LEU A 13 -19.52 -22.16 7.38
N LEU A 14 -18.46 -22.00 6.58
CA LEU A 14 -17.44 -20.98 6.83
C LEU A 14 -18.00 -19.55 6.72
N TRP A 15 -18.94 -19.31 5.84
CA TRP A 15 -19.62 -18.01 5.73
C TRP A 15 -20.44 -17.71 6.98
N ILE A 16 -21.17 -18.71 7.51
CA ILE A 16 -21.92 -18.57 8.77
C ILE A 16 -20.96 -18.32 9.94
N ILE A 17 -19.91 -19.13 10.06
CA ILE A 17 -18.90 -18.99 11.12
C ILE A 17 -18.24 -17.60 11.04
N ARG A 18 -17.88 -17.15 9.85
CA ARG A 18 -17.32 -15.82 9.64
C ARG A 18 -18.28 -14.71 10.05
N ARG A 19 -19.56 -14.84 9.71
CA ARG A 19 -20.59 -13.87 10.06
C ARG A 19 -20.78 -13.78 11.58
N ILE A 20 -20.72 -14.90 12.29
CA ILE A 20 -20.77 -14.95 13.75
C ILE A 20 -19.48 -14.33 14.35
N ILE A 21 -18.31 -14.72 13.86
CA ILE A 21 -17.01 -14.24 14.36
C ILE A 21 -16.83 -12.73 14.10
N SER A 22 -17.34 -12.21 12.97
CA SER A 22 -17.26 -10.77 12.66
C SER A 22 -18.23 -9.90 13.47
N LEU A 23 -19.14 -10.51 14.23
CA LEU A 23 -20.08 -9.81 15.11
C LEU A 23 -19.55 -9.65 16.54
N ASP A 24 -18.56 -10.45 16.94
CA ASP A 24 -18.01 -10.42 18.31
C ASP A 24 -16.48 -10.25 18.27
N ARG A 25 -16.02 -9.19 18.92
CA ARG A 25 -14.60 -8.90 19.14
C ARG A 25 -13.85 -10.07 19.77
N ARG A 26 -14.45 -10.78 20.75
CA ARG A 26 -13.82 -11.93 21.42
C ARG A 26 -13.61 -13.08 20.47
N ALA A 27 -14.59 -13.34 19.61
CA ALA A 27 -14.49 -14.36 18.56
C ALA A 27 -13.41 -14.02 17.52
N TYR A 28 -13.29 -12.72 17.13
CA TYR A 28 -12.20 -12.26 16.26
C TYR A 28 -10.82 -12.44 16.91
N MET A 29 -10.70 -12.16 18.20
CA MET A 29 -9.45 -12.42 18.95
C MET A 29 -9.06 -13.89 18.98
N LEU A 30 -10.05 -14.83 18.97
CA LEU A 30 -9.77 -16.26 18.87
C LEU A 30 -9.13 -16.63 17.53
N LEU A 31 -9.48 -15.94 16.43
CA LEU A 31 -8.81 -16.14 15.14
C LEU A 31 -7.31 -15.83 15.21
N SER A 32 -6.91 -14.94 16.09
CA SER A 32 -5.49 -14.60 16.30
C SER A 32 -4.72 -15.65 17.10
N ALA A 33 -5.38 -16.68 17.65
CA ALA A 33 -4.74 -17.72 18.41
C ALA A 33 -3.78 -18.56 17.52
N GLY A 34 -2.56 -18.78 18.00
CA GLY A 34 -1.53 -19.47 17.22
C GLY A 34 -1.91 -20.89 16.78
N ALA A 35 -2.67 -21.62 17.59
CA ALA A 35 -3.15 -22.96 17.26
C ALA A 35 -4.12 -22.99 16.06
N LEU A 36 -4.81 -21.87 15.77
CA LEU A 36 -5.74 -21.77 14.66
C LEU A 36 -5.07 -21.34 13.34
N GLN A 37 -3.87 -20.77 13.37
CA GLN A 37 -3.23 -20.22 12.17
C GLN A 37 -3.06 -21.24 11.03
N PRO A 38 -2.61 -22.50 11.26
CA PRO A 38 -2.54 -23.50 10.19
C PRO A 38 -3.91 -23.82 9.58
N LEU A 39 -4.97 -23.83 10.39
CA LEU A 39 -6.34 -24.03 9.92
C LEU A 39 -6.82 -22.84 9.08
N LEU A 40 -6.54 -21.61 9.51
CA LEU A 40 -6.91 -20.40 8.76
C LEU A 40 -6.24 -20.35 7.38
N VAL A 41 -4.96 -20.71 7.30
CA VAL A 41 -4.24 -20.83 6.02
C VAL A 41 -4.91 -21.86 5.10
N ARG A 42 -5.25 -23.05 5.62
CA ARG A 42 -5.96 -24.09 4.84
C ARG A 42 -7.33 -23.60 4.35
N ILE A 43 -8.08 -22.94 5.20
CA ILE A 43 -9.38 -22.37 4.84
C ILE A 43 -9.19 -21.26 3.80
N GLY A 44 -8.20 -20.39 3.95
CA GLY A 44 -7.84 -19.37 2.97
C GLY A 44 -7.58 -19.97 1.59
N MET A 45 -6.81 -21.07 1.52
CA MET A 45 -6.54 -21.79 0.27
C MET A 45 -7.80 -22.41 -0.35
N LEU A 46 -8.72 -22.99 0.46
CA LEU A 46 -10.00 -23.49 -0.04
C LEU A 46 -10.87 -22.36 -0.60
N ARG A 47 -10.87 -21.19 0.06
CA ARG A 47 -11.59 -20.01 -0.42
C ARG A 47 -10.98 -19.48 -1.72
N ALA A 48 -9.65 -19.43 -1.84
CA ALA A 48 -8.98 -19.05 -3.08
C ALA A 48 -9.33 -20.01 -4.23
N HIS A 49 -9.41 -21.30 -3.95
CA HIS A 49 -9.88 -22.30 -4.93
C HIS A 49 -11.33 -21.99 -5.40
N ALA A 50 -12.22 -21.69 -4.50
CA ALA A 50 -13.59 -21.31 -4.86
C ALA A 50 -13.67 -20.02 -5.67
N VAL A 51 -12.86 -19.02 -5.33
CA VAL A 51 -12.73 -17.78 -6.14
C VAL A 51 -12.20 -18.11 -7.55
N TYR A 52 -11.20 -18.99 -7.65
CA TYR A 52 -10.69 -19.44 -8.96
C TYR A 52 -11.77 -20.12 -9.80
N LEU A 53 -12.51 -21.08 -9.24
CA LEU A 53 -13.60 -21.77 -9.95
C LEU A 53 -14.66 -20.78 -10.44
N LYS A 54 -15.09 -19.86 -9.57
CA LYS A 54 -16.04 -18.81 -9.93
C LYS A 54 -15.48 -17.88 -11.00
N ALA A 55 -14.19 -17.47 -10.90
CA ALA A 55 -13.56 -16.60 -11.86
C ALA A 55 -13.40 -17.25 -13.24
N ARG A 56 -12.93 -18.49 -13.28
CA ARG A 56 -12.82 -19.28 -14.51
C ARG A 56 -14.16 -19.45 -15.22
N ASP A 57 -15.22 -19.73 -14.46
CA ASP A 57 -16.52 -20.03 -15.03
C ASP A 57 -17.31 -18.74 -15.40
N HIS A 58 -17.13 -17.64 -14.66
CA HIS A 58 -18.00 -16.47 -14.75
C HIS A 58 -17.30 -15.12 -14.99
N CYS A 59 -15.98 -15.03 -15.04
CA CYS A 59 -15.27 -13.81 -15.37
C CYS A 59 -14.68 -13.89 -16.79
N PRO A 60 -15.25 -13.16 -17.79
CA PRO A 60 -14.82 -13.26 -19.17
C PRO A 60 -13.33 -12.98 -19.37
N ALA A 61 -12.83 -11.89 -18.79
CA ALA A 61 -11.41 -11.51 -18.89
C ALA A 61 -10.50 -12.58 -18.29
N TYR A 62 -10.85 -13.13 -17.12
CA TYR A 62 -10.00 -14.11 -16.47
C TYR A 62 -9.96 -15.45 -17.23
N ARG A 63 -11.08 -15.85 -17.82
CA ARG A 63 -11.13 -17.04 -18.69
C ARG A 63 -10.24 -16.86 -19.91
N THR A 64 -10.39 -15.74 -20.63
CA THR A 64 -9.56 -15.42 -21.80
C THR A 64 -8.08 -15.34 -21.43
N PHE A 65 -7.77 -14.78 -20.26
CA PHE A 65 -6.40 -14.73 -19.76
C PHE A 65 -5.83 -16.12 -19.51
N LEU A 66 -6.56 -17.02 -18.82
CA LEU A 66 -6.12 -18.41 -18.60
C LEU A 66 -5.91 -19.16 -19.91
N ASP A 67 -6.84 -19.04 -20.86
CA ASP A 67 -6.72 -19.66 -22.19
C ASP A 67 -5.48 -19.13 -22.93
N SER A 68 -5.18 -17.84 -22.85
CA SER A 68 -3.99 -17.22 -23.48
C SER A 68 -2.67 -17.69 -22.84
N GLN A 69 -2.70 -18.14 -21.59
CA GLN A 69 -1.55 -18.66 -20.85
C GLN A 69 -1.45 -20.20 -20.91
N GLY A 70 -2.32 -20.85 -21.70
CA GLY A 70 -2.31 -22.31 -21.86
C GLY A 70 -2.70 -23.10 -20.61
N VAL A 71 -3.45 -22.52 -19.68
CA VAL A 71 -3.87 -23.20 -18.45
C VAL A 71 -4.95 -24.24 -18.76
N PRO A 72 -4.73 -25.54 -18.46
CA PRO A 72 -5.69 -26.58 -18.77
C PRO A 72 -7.01 -26.41 -17.98
N LYS A 73 -8.14 -26.54 -18.68
CA LYS A 73 -9.48 -26.40 -18.04
C LYS A 73 -9.76 -27.43 -16.94
N ASN A 74 -9.19 -28.62 -17.06
CA ASN A 74 -9.42 -29.79 -16.18
C ASN A 74 -8.15 -30.25 -15.46
N GLY A 75 -7.12 -29.40 -15.37
CA GLY A 75 -5.88 -29.73 -14.65
C GLY A 75 -6.09 -29.73 -13.10
N PRO A 76 -5.20 -30.43 -12.37
CA PRO A 76 -5.20 -30.39 -10.92
C PRO A 76 -4.97 -28.95 -10.45
N TRP A 77 -5.82 -28.48 -9.51
CA TRP A 77 -5.69 -27.13 -8.98
C TRP A 77 -4.52 -27.02 -8.01
N LYS A 78 -3.63 -26.08 -8.31
CA LYS A 78 -2.61 -25.61 -7.41
C LYS A 78 -2.46 -24.10 -7.65
N LEU A 79 -2.55 -23.28 -6.61
CA LEU A 79 -2.52 -21.82 -6.74
C LEU A 79 -1.25 -21.35 -7.47
N SER A 80 -0.10 -21.91 -7.12
CA SER A 80 1.19 -21.57 -7.74
C SER A 80 1.31 -21.90 -9.25
N ASN A 81 0.39 -22.71 -9.80
CA ASN A 81 0.36 -23.03 -11.24
C ASN A 81 -0.48 -22.03 -12.05
N LEU A 82 -1.24 -21.16 -11.37
CA LEU A 82 -1.99 -20.11 -12.05
C LEU A 82 -1.03 -19.00 -12.49
N PRO A 83 -1.25 -18.38 -13.65
CA PRO A 83 -0.42 -17.27 -14.10
C PRO A 83 -0.61 -16.05 -13.18
N ILE A 84 0.47 -15.27 -13.04
CA ILE A 84 0.46 -14.03 -12.29
C ILE A 84 -0.22 -12.95 -13.15
N THR A 85 -1.20 -12.25 -12.54
CA THR A 85 -1.86 -11.08 -13.14
C THR A 85 -1.17 -9.80 -12.69
N THR A 86 -1.02 -8.83 -13.59
CA THR A 86 -0.46 -7.50 -13.33
C THR A 86 -1.34 -6.42 -13.96
N LYS A 87 -1.00 -5.16 -13.75
CA LYS A 87 -1.64 -4.07 -14.50
C LYS A 87 -1.46 -4.25 -16.01
N GLU A 88 -0.25 -4.58 -16.43
CA GLU A 88 0.16 -4.63 -17.83
C GLU A 88 -0.47 -5.80 -18.56
N ASN A 89 -0.42 -7.00 -17.98
CA ASN A 89 -0.87 -8.22 -18.66
C ASN A 89 -2.37 -8.48 -18.51
N TYR A 90 -3.04 -7.83 -17.53
CA TYR A 90 -4.44 -8.10 -17.25
C TYR A 90 -5.30 -6.82 -17.20
N VAL A 91 -4.98 -5.84 -16.35
CA VAL A 91 -5.88 -4.69 -16.11
C VAL A 91 -6.01 -3.81 -17.35
N LYS A 92 -4.90 -3.50 -18.01
CA LYS A 92 -4.87 -2.67 -19.23
C LYS A 92 -5.37 -3.41 -20.48
N LYS A 93 -5.37 -4.75 -20.47
CA LYS A 93 -5.76 -5.55 -21.65
C LYS A 93 -7.25 -5.83 -21.76
N TYR A 94 -7.98 -5.79 -20.64
CA TYR A 94 -9.38 -6.18 -20.61
C TYR A 94 -10.27 -5.04 -20.12
N LEU A 95 -11.46 -4.93 -20.70
CA LEU A 95 -12.45 -3.94 -20.29
C LEU A 95 -12.82 -4.10 -18.81
N LEU A 96 -13.17 -3.01 -18.16
CA LEU A 96 -13.56 -3.00 -16.76
C LEU A 96 -14.69 -3.99 -16.47
N THR A 97 -15.71 -4.03 -17.32
CA THR A 97 -16.84 -4.96 -17.22
C THR A 97 -16.42 -6.41 -17.35
N ASP A 98 -15.53 -6.72 -18.29
CA ASP A 98 -15.08 -8.10 -18.54
C ASP A 98 -14.23 -8.66 -17.38
N ARG A 99 -13.57 -7.78 -16.62
CA ARG A 99 -12.85 -8.11 -15.39
C ARG A 99 -13.78 -8.40 -14.21
N CYS A 100 -15.08 -8.05 -14.32
CA CYS A 100 -16.09 -8.36 -13.32
C CYS A 100 -16.75 -9.72 -13.61
N TYR A 101 -17.34 -10.32 -12.57
CA TYR A 101 -18.15 -11.52 -12.75
C TYR A 101 -19.33 -11.23 -13.68
N TYR A 102 -19.62 -12.19 -14.56
CA TYR A 102 -20.68 -12.17 -15.57
C TYR A 102 -20.50 -11.10 -16.65
N GLY A 103 -19.30 -10.49 -16.78
CA GLY A 103 -19.01 -9.48 -17.80
C GLY A 103 -19.80 -8.17 -17.65
N LYS A 104 -20.21 -7.82 -16.43
CA LYS A 104 -21.04 -6.64 -16.18
C LYS A 104 -20.79 -6.06 -14.79
N LEU A 105 -21.08 -4.78 -14.64
CA LEU A 105 -21.12 -4.14 -13.32
C LEU A 105 -22.35 -4.62 -12.56
N PRO A 106 -22.26 -4.79 -11.22
CA PRO A 106 -23.45 -4.97 -10.39
C PRO A 106 -24.40 -3.79 -10.55
N ALA A 107 -25.72 -4.05 -10.47
CA ALA A 107 -26.74 -3.04 -10.78
C ALA A 107 -26.83 -1.90 -9.76
N ALA A 108 -26.39 -2.13 -8.51
CA ALA A 108 -26.44 -1.16 -7.43
C ALA A 108 -25.38 -1.46 -6.35
N GLY A 109 -25.15 -0.51 -5.45
CA GLY A 109 -24.25 -0.68 -4.32
C GLY A 109 -22.76 -0.73 -4.70
N VAL A 110 -22.40 -0.28 -5.88
CA VAL A 110 -21.02 -0.29 -6.41
C VAL A 110 -20.33 1.02 -6.12
N VAL A 111 -19.06 0.93 -5.74
CA VAL A 111 -18.13 2.06 -5.75
C VAL A 111 -17.02 1.75 -6.75
N ILE A 112 -16.61 2.75 -7.50
CA ILE A 112 -15.47 2.66 -8.40
C ILE A 112 -14.35 3.52 -7.82
N ASP A 113 -13.28 2.86 -7.42
CA ASP A 113 -12.06 3.50 -6.94
C ASP A 113 -11.10 3.71 -8.13
N GLU A 114 -10.30 4.74 -8.06
CA GLU A 114 -9.21 4.98 -9.00
C GLU A 114 -7.84 4.68 -8.37
N SER A 115 -6.91 4.28 -9.21
CA SER A 115 -5.49 4.27 -8.89
C SER A 115 -4.73 5.01 -9.97
N SER A 116 -3.62 5.64 -9.62
CA SER A 116 -2.74 6.33 -10.57
C SER A 116 -2.38 5.44 -11.75
N GLY A 117 -2.44 6.02 -12.94
CA GLY A 117 -1.98 5.40 -14.18
C GLY A 117 -0.67 6.02 -14.62
N SER A 118 0.31 5.20 -15.00
CA SER A 118 1.60 5.65 -15.55
C SER A 118 1.51 6.45 -16.87
N SER A 119 0.31 6.52 -17.46
CA SER A 119 0.01 7.23 -18.71
C SER A 119 -0.96 8.40 -18.52
N GLY A 120 -1.13 8.89 -17.27
CA GLY A 120 -2.11 9.93 -16.96
C GLY A 120 -3.57 9.45 -16.98
N VAL A 121 -3.85 8.22 -17.42
CA VAL A 121 -5.18 7.62 -17.39
C VAL A 121 -5.33 6.75 -16.16
N PRO A 122 -6.25 7.06 -15.23
CA PRO A 122 -6.46 6.27 -14.03
C PRO A 122 -6.93 4.84 -14.34
N ASN A 123 -6.48 3.88 -13.54
CA ASN A 123 -7.08 2.55 -13.56
C ASN A 123 -8.24 2.49 -12.57
N ASN A 124 -9.34 1.90 -13.02
CA ASN A 124 -10.58 1.82 -12.26
C ASN A 124 -10.79 0.43 -11.64
N TRP A 125 -11.29 0.41 -10.41
CA TRP A 125 -11.48 -0.78 -9.58
C TRP A 125 -12.90 -0.82 -9.04
N VAL A 126 -13.62 -1.88 -9.37
CA VAL A 126 -15.03 -2.04 -8.97
C VAL A 126 -15.08 -2.71 -7.60
N ARG A 127 -15.83 -2.11 -6.65
CA ARG A 127 -16.10 -2.63 -5.32
C ARG A 127 -17.58 -2.93 -5.17
N SER A 128 -17.93 -4.19 -4.95
CA SER A 128 -19.32 -4.56 -4.69
C SER A 128 -19.78 -4.12 -3.30
N ALA A 129 -21.09 -4.13 -3.07
CA ALA A 129 -21.66 -3.85 -1.75
C ALA A 129 -21.16 -4.85 -0.69
N GLU A 130 -21.12 -6.13 -1.05
CA GLU A 130 -20.67 -7.20 -0.15
C GLU A 130 -19.18 -7.12 0.17
N GLU A 131 -18.34 -6.80 -0.83
CA GLU A 131 -16.90 -6.55 -0.64
C GLU A 131 -16.67 -5.40 0.34
N ARG A 132 -17.38 -4.28 0.15
CA ARG A 132 -17.27 -3.12 1.03
C ARG A 132 -17.76 -3.41 2.44
N GLU A 133 -18.83 -4.17 2.60
CA GLU A 133 -19.32 -4.59 3.92
C GLU A 133 -18.30 -5.49 4.64
N ASP A 134 -17.60 -6.36 3.92
CA ASP A 134 -16.52 -7.17 4.48
C ASP A 134 -15.34 -6.31 4.95
N VAL A 135 -14.89 -5.34 4.15
CA VAL A 135 -13.81 -4.40 4.50
C VAL A 135 -14.25 -3.53 5.69
N LYS A 136 -15.48 -3.01 5.67
CA LYS A 136 -16.06 -2.24 6.76
C LYS A 136 -15.97 -2.97 8.09
N ARG A 137 -16.41 -4.23 8.13
CA ARG A 137 -16.38 -5.05 9.36
C ARG A 137 -14.97 -5.24 9.90
N ILE A 138 -14.00 -5.50 9.02
CA ILE A 138 -12.59 -5.66 9.42
C ILE A 138 -12.06 -4.35 10.02
N LEU A 139 -12.31 -3.21 9.38
CA LEU A 139 -11.90 -1.91 9.88
C LEU A 139 -12.54 -1.56 11.22
N GLN A 140 -13.85 -1.84 11.37
CA GLN A 140 -14.57 -1.62 12.62
C GLN A 140 -14.05 -2.51 13.76
N LEU A 141 -13.74 -3.79 13.46
CA LEU A 141 -13.14 -4.70 14.44
C LEU A 141 -11.74 -4.21 14.86
N ASN A 142 -10.90 -3.80 13.92
CA ASN A 142 -9.59 -3.24 14.22
C ASN A 142 -9.71 -1.97 15.07
N TYR A 143 -10.65 -1.09 14.72
CA TYR A 143 -10.95 0.10 15.53
C TYR A 143 -11.32 -0.29 16.95
N GLN A 144 -12.29 -1.21 17.14
CA GLN A 144 -12.75 -1.65 18.46
C GLN A 144 -11.69 -2.38 19.29
N LEU A 145 -10.71 -3.03 18.63
CA LEU A 145 -9.58 -3.66 19.31
C LEU A 145 -8.61 -2.64 19.92
N ILE A 146 -8.38 -1.54 19.20
CA ILE A 146 -7.42 -0.49 19.59
C ILE A 146 -8.10 0.52 20.50
N TYR A 147 -9.32 0.96 20.13
CA TYR A 147 -10.08 2.01 20.80
C TYR A 147 -11.32 1.41 21.43
N ARG A 148 -11.19 1.02 22.69
CA ARG A 148 -12.28 0.36 23.44
C ARG A 148 -13.49 1.25 23.71
N ASP A 149 -13.34 2.56 23.61
CA ASP A 149 -14.36 3.52 23.98
C ASP A 149 -15.12 4.01 22.75
N SER A 150 -16.45 4.01 22.84
CA SER A 150 -17.33 4.73 21.93
C SER A 150 -17.15 6.25 22.18
N GLY A 151 -17.06 7.06 21.12
CA GLY A 151 -17.04 8.50 21.22
C GLY A 151 -15.75 9.20 20.80
N CYS A 152 -14.83 8.49 20.14
CA CYS A 152 -13.74 9.16 19.46
C CYS A 152 -14.25 10.02 18.28
N ILE A 153 -13.63 11.17 18.10
CA ILE A 153 -13.79 11.97 16.89
C ILE A 153 -12.79 11.43 15.85
N LEU A 154 -13.33 11.00 14.72
CA LEU A 154 -12.58 10.42 13.61
C LEU A 154 -12.38 11.50 12.55
N LEU A 155 -11.15 11.99 12.37
CA LEU A 155 -10.80 13.00 11.39
C LEU A 155 -10.09 12.36 10.20
N ASN A 156 -10.83 12.19 9.10
CA ASN A 156 -10.28 11.59 7.90
C ASN A 156 -9.66 12.65 7.00
N CYS A 157 -8.33 12.69 6.97
CA CYS A 157 -7.52 13.60 6.17
C CYS A 157 -6.90 12.92 4.93
N PHE A 158 -7.28 11.69 4.59
CA PHE A 158 -6.93 11.12 3.28
C PHE A 158 -7.67 11.83 2.16
N ALA A 159 -7.10 11.84 0.95
CA ALA A 159 -7.75 12.37 -0.23
C ALA A 159 -9.12 11.70 -0.44
N LEU A 160 -10.11 12.53 -0.74
CA LEU A 160 -11.50 12.14 -0.98
C LEU A 160 -11.78 12.11 -2.49
N GLY A 161 -13.02 11.81 -2.88
CA GLY A 161 -13.41 11.70 -4.28
C GLY A 161 -13.17 10.30 -4.83
N PRO A 162 -12.48 10.11 -5.97
CA PRO A 162 -12.30 8.79 -6.57
C PRO A 162 -11.25 7.93 -5.85
N TRP A 163 -10.53 8.51 -4.88
CA TRP A 163 -9.44 7.85 -4.17
C TRP A 163 -9.95 6.82 -3.16
N ALA A 164 -9.47 5.57 -3.32
CA ALA A 164 -9.93 4.43 -2.54
C ALA A 164 -9.81 4.65 -1.01
N THR A 165 -8.68 5.16 -0.53
CA THR A 165 -8.38 5.18 0.91
C THR A 165 -9.33 6.09 1.68
N GLY A 166 -9.47 7.36 1.27
CA GLY A 166 -10.29 8.33 2.00
C GLY A 166 -11.77 7.95 2.00
N MET A 167 -12.31 7.53 0.86
CA MET A 167 -13.70 7.12 0.76
C MET A 167 -14.00 5.86 1.55
N ASN A 168 -13.13 4.83 1.46
CA ASN A 168 -13.35 3.58 2.19
C ASN A 168 -13.24 3.77 3.71
N VAL A 169 -12.28 4.57 4.20
CA VAL A 169 -12.19 4.93 5.63
C VAL A 169 -13.48 5.60 6.10
N SER A 170 -13.97 6.60 5.36
CA SER A 170 -15.21 7.30 5.70
C SER A 170 -16.42 6.37 5.76
N MET A 171 -16.61 5.56 4.72
CA MET A 171 -17.77 4.67 4.62
C MET A 171 -17.71 3.51 5.62
N SER A 172 -16.52 3.11 6.04
CA SER A 172 -16.34 1.99 6.96
C SER A 172 -16.50 2.39 8.42
N LEU A 173 -16.08 3.59 8.81
CA LEU A 173 -15.98 3.99 10.21
C LEU A 173 -17.09 4.92 10.67
N VAL A 174 -18.01 5.32 9.81
CA VAL A 174 -19.12 6.22 10.14
C VAL A 174 -20.01 5.71 11.29
N ASP A 175 -20.10 4.40 11.46
CA ASP A 175 -20.99 3.80 12.49
C ASP A 175 -20.28 3.57 13.84
N VAL A 176 -18.98 3.82 13.97
CA VAL A 176 -18.22 3.49 15.18
C VAL A 176 -17.69 4.72 15.93
N GLY A 177 -17.85 5.92 15.39
CA GLY A 177 -17.43 7.16 16.01
C GLY A 177 -18.05 8.38 15.35
N ILE A 178 -17.65 9.56 15.81
CA ILE A 178 -18.08 10.84 15.22
C ILE A 178 -17.13 11.14 14.05
N LEU A 179 -17.55 10.83 12.84
CA LEU A 179 -16.71 10.97 11.66
C LEU A 179 -16.85 12.37 11.03
N LYS A 180 -15.70 12.98 10.74
CA LYS A 180 -15.59 14.16 9.87
C LYS A 180 -14.56 13.91 8.78
N SER A 181 -15.00 13.84 7.52
CA SER A 181 -14.13 13.69 6.35
C SER A 181 -13.68 15.06 5.87
N ILE A 182 -12.40 15.34 6.04
CA ILE A 182 -11.80 16.66 5.83
C ILE A 182 -11.05 16.70 4.49
N GLY A 183 -10.42 15.59 4.12
CA GLY A 183 -9.39 15.58 3.11
C GLY A 183 -8.06 16.15 3.63
N PRO A 184 -7.00 16.21 2.82
CA PRO A 184 -5.69 16.72 3.22
C PRO A 184 -5.67 18.26 3.24
N ASP A 185 -6.44 18.87 4.17
CA ASP A 185 -6.63 20.29 4.33
C ASP A 185 -6.28 20.69 5.78
N GLN A 186 -5.12 21.32 5.95
CA GLN A 186 -4.59 21.69 7.25
C GLN A 186 -5.53 22.63 8.02
N LYS A 187 -6.06 23.66 7.36
CA LYS A 187 -6.93 24.65 8.01
C LYS A 187 -8.24 24.03 8.49
N LYS A 188 -8.80 23.10 7.70
CA LYS A 188 -9.99 22.36 8.14
C LYS A 188 -9.70 21.43 9.31
N LEU A 189 -8.49 20.85 9.38
CA LEU A 189 -8.07 20.04 10.51
C LEU A 189 -7.95 20.90 11.78
N GLU A 190 -7.27 22.04 11.70
CA GLU A 190 -7.18 23.04 12.80
C GLU A 190 -8.56 23.44 13.29
N ASN A 191 -9.41 23.94 12.40
CA ASN A 191 -10.78 24.35 12.72
C ASN A 191 -11.61 23.23 13.36
N SER A 192 -11.33 21.97 13.00
CA SER A 192 -12.04 20.82 13.59
C SER A 192 -11.59 20.54 15.00
N LEU A 193 -10.29 20.63 15.28
CA LEU A 193 -9.75 20.47 16.64
C LEU A 193 -10.26 21.61 17.55
N GLU A 194 -10.28 22.84 17.07
CA GLU A 194 -10.84 23.98 17.82
C GLU A 194 -12.35 23.83 18.07
N LEU A 195 -13.10 23.42 17.04
CA LEU A 195 -14.56 23.27 17.14
C LEU A 195 -14.96 22.26 18.21
N PHE A 196 -14.29 21.10 18.24
CA PHE A 196 -14.64 20.02 19.18
C PHE A 196 -13.92 20.16 20.53
N GLY A 197 -12.78 20.84 20.56
CA GLY A 197 -12.01 21.14 21.77
C GLY A 197 -11.26 19.94 22.35
N THR A 198 -10.79 20.06 23.58
CA THR A 198 -9.83 19.13 24.19
C THR A 198 -10.47 17.99 24.99
N ASN A 199 -11.80 17.97 25.12
CA ASN A 199 -12.48 16.95 25.94
C ASN A 199 -12.67 15.61 25.27
N TYR A 200 -12.42 15.52 23.96
CA TYR A 200 -12.58 14.32 23.17
C TYR A 200 -11.24 13.63 22.93
N ARG A 201 -11.30 12.35 22.62
CA ARG A 201 -10.21 11.61 22.00
C ARG A 201 -10.37 11.68 20.49
N TYR A 202 -9.29 11.90 19.78
CA TYR A 202 -9.27 12.01 18.34
C TYR A 202 -8.51 10.83 17.73
N LEU A 203 -9.02 10.29 16.64
CA LEU A 203 -8.29 9.41 15.77
C LEU A 203 -8.18 10.08 14.39
N ILE A 204 -6.96 10.43 14.04
CA ILE A 204 -6.66 11.12 12.79
C ILE A 204 -6.13 10.10 11.77
N PHE A 205 -6.61 10.19 10.54
CA PHE A 205 -6.18 9.37 9.42
C PHE A 205 -5.55 10.28 8.37
N GLY A 206 -4.36 9.95 7.87
CA GLY A 206 -3.71 10.79 6.86
C GLY A 206 -2.42 10.22 6.31
N TYR A 207 -1.89 10.87 5.30
CA TYR A 207 -0.57 10.57 4.76
C TYR A 207 0.51 11.07 5.72
N PRO A 208 1.59 10.30 5.96
CA PRO A 208 2.65 10.69 6.89
C PRO A 208 3.18 12.11 6.67
N PRO A 209 3.49 12.54 5.43
CA PRO A 209 4.04 13.87 5.22
C PRO A 209 3.01 15.01 5.41
N PHE A 210 1.73 14.78 5.09
CA PHE A 210 0.68 15.76 5.38
C PHE A 210 0.58 16.01 6.89
N ILE A 211 0.57 14.92 7.67
CA ILE A 211 0.50 15.02 9.13
C ILE A 211 1.76 15.69 9.69
N LYS A 212 2.96 15.37 9.13
CA LYS A 212 4.18 16.07 9.50
C LYS A 212 4.07 17.57 9.25
N SER A 213 3.67 17.97 8.05
CA SER A 213 3.48 19.38 7.70
C SER A 213 2.51 20.06 8.67
N PHE A 214 1.40 19.41 9.01
CA PHE A 214 0.42 19.91 9.96
C PHE A 214 1.04 20.15 11.35
N VAL A 215 1.73 19.17 11.94
CA VAL A 215 2.29 19.32 13.30
C VAL A 215 3.43 20.34 13.36
N ASP A 216 4.15 20.53 12.25
CA ASP A 216 5.29 21.45 12.19
C ASP A 216 4.86 22.91 11.97
N THR A 217 3.68 23.15 11.37
CA THR A 217 3.29 24.51 10.94
C THR A 217 2.08 25.07 11.71
N THR A 218 1.31 24.21 12.36
CA THR A 218 0.13 24.66 13.13
C THR A 218 0.52 25.53 14.32
N GLN A 219 -0.31 26.53 14.63
CA GLN A 219 -0.17 27.36 15.83
C GLN A 219 -0.93 26.78 17.03
N LEU A 220 -1.64 25.67 16.86
CA LEU A 220 -2.37 25.03 17.96
C LEU A 220 -1.41 24.35 18.93
N ASP A 221 -1.68 24.46 20.20
CA ASP A 221 -1.01 23.64 21.22
C ASP A 221 -1.55 22.21 21.18
N LEU A 222 -0.99 21.41 20.29
CA LEU A 222 -1.42 20.03 20.05
C LEU A 222 -1.33 19.13 21.29
N LYS A 223 -0.47 19.44 22.25
CA LYS A 223 -0.31 18.67 23.50
C LYS A 223 -1.54 18.69 24.40
N LYS A 224 -2.44 19.63 24.17
CA LYS A 224 -3.74 19.70 24.89
C LYS A 224 -4.75 18.66 24.39
N TYR A 225 -4.55 18.08 23.20
CA TYR A 225 -5.47 17.14 22.57
C TYR A 225 -5.02 15.70 22.78
N ARG A 226 -5.96 14.82 23.03
CA ARG A 226 -5.70 13.38 23.09
C ARG A 226 -5.86 12.77 21.70
N MET A 227 -4.77 12.65 20.97
CA MET A 227 -4.78 12.26 19.56
C MET A 227 -4.06 10.94 19.34
N ASP A 228 -4.61 10.13 18.47
CA ASP A 228 -4.01 8.94 17.88
C ASP A 228 -3.94 9.09 16.37
N LEU A 229 -3.02 8.40 15.72
CA LEU A 229 -2.76 8.54 14.28
C LEU A 229 -2.68 7.19 13.60
N ILE A 230 -3.42 7.04 12.50
CA ILE A 230 -3.27 5.97 11.53
C ILE A 230 -2.81 6.57 10.21
N VAL A 231 -1.65 6.14 9.74
CA VAL A 231 -1.09 6.55 8.46
C VAL A 231 -1.17 5.43 7.44
N GLY A 232 -1.20 5.80 6.16
CA GLY A 232 -1.22 4.85 5.04
C GLY A 232 -0.92 5.54 3.71
N GLY A 233 -0.99 4.76 2.63
CA GLY A 233 -0.67 5.24 1.28
C GLY A 233 0.83 5.20 0.96
N GLU A 234 1.68 5.38 1.96
CA GLU A 234 3.13 5.16 1.88
C GLU A 234 3.69 4.71 3.22
N GLY A 235 4.95 4.24 3.22
CA GLY A 235 5.64 3.84 4.43
C GLY A 235 6.00 5.04 5.32
N ILE A 236 6.10 4.80 6.64
CA ILE A 236 6.59 5.78 7.59
C ILE A 236 8.00 5.41 8.06
N SER A 237 8.92 6.37 8.10
CA SER A 237 10.24 6.17 8.72
C SER A 237 10.14 6.21 10.24
N GLU A 238 11.06 5.54 10.95
CA GLU A 238 11.06 5.59 12.42
C GLU A 238 11.47 6.98 12.97
N PRO A 239 12.36 7.76 12.34
CA PRO A 239 12.56 9.16 12.72
C PRO A 239 11.27 9.98 12.66
N LEU A 240 10.49 9.87 11.56
CA LEU A 240 9.22 10.56 11.42
C LEU A 240 8.20 10.06 12.46
N ARG A 241 8.11 8.74 12.69
CA ARG A 241 7.25 8.20 13.75
C ARG A 241 7.61 8.77 15.12
N THR A 242 8.91 8.84 15.45
CA THR A 242 9.39 9.39 16.72
C THR A 242 9.03 10.88 16.85
N HIS A 243 9.15 11.65 15.77
CA HIS A 243 8.72 13.05 15.74
C HIS A 243 7.22 13.18 16.01
N LEU A 244 6.39 12.40 15.30
CA LEU A 244 4.93 12.43 15.45
C LEU A 244 4.45 11.96 16.84
N LEU A 245 5.16 11.04 17.49
CA LEU A 245 4.86 10.58 18.85
C LEU A 245 5.04 11.69 19.93
N GLN A 246 5.58 12.85 19.59
CA GLN A 246 5.57 14.02 20.49
C GLN A 246 4.17 14.64 20.61
N TYR A 247 3.27 14.40 19.65
CA TYR A 247 1.94 14.97 19.53
C TYR A 247 0.83 13.91 19.61
N PHE A 248 1.11 12.68 19.18
CA PHE A 248 0.16 11.57 19.12
C PHE A 248 0.51 10.50 20.16
N GLN A 249 -0.50 9.92 20.80
CA GLN A 249 -0.28 8.81 21.76
C GLN A 249 0.15 7.53 21.02
N THR A 250 -0.40 7.27 19.84
CA THR A 250 -0.02 6.16 18.97
C THR A 250 0.14 6.63 17.53
N VAL A 251 1.07 6.01 16.80
CA VAL A 251 1.28 6.21 15.37
C VAL A 251 1.42 4.84 14.73
N ILE A 252 0.39 4.43 13.98
CA ILE A 252 0.27 3.11 13.36
C ILE A 252 0.19 3.26 11.86
N SER A 253 0.92 2.45 11.10
CA SER A 253 0.83 2.40 9.65
C SER A 253 -0.05 1.24 9.20
N SER A 254 -0.81 1.47 8.13
CA SER A 254 -1.62 0.47 7.43
C SER A 254 -1.14 0.31 6.00
N TYR A 255 -0.99 -0.94 5.57
CA TYR A 255 -0.65 -1.31 4.20
C TYR A 255 -1.89 -1.71 3.42
N GLY A 256 -2.00 -1.17 2.24
CA GLY A 256 -3.04 -1.48 1.26
C GLY A 256 -2.74 -0.85 -0.08
N ALA A 257 -3.49 -1.21 -1.09
CA ALA A 257 -3.37 -0.66 -2.43
C ALA A 257 -4.74 -0.56 -3.09
N SER A 258 -4.99 0.52 -3.84
CA SER A 258 -6.23 0.69 -4.60
C SER A 258 -6.49 -0.48 -5.56
N ASP A 259 -5.43 -1.08 -6.10
CA ASP A 259 -5.49 -2.25 -6.99
C ASP A 259 -6.05 -3.50 -6.30
N LEU A 260 -5.83 -3.63 -5.02
CA LEU A 260 -6.28 -4.76 -4.18
C LEU A 260 -7.40 -4.30 -3.24
N GLU A 261 -6.99 -3.89 -2.06
CA GLU A 261 -7.87 -3.37 -1.00
C GLU A 261 -7.08 -2.44 -0.08
N ILE A 262 -7.77 -1.59 0.63
CA ILE A 262 -7.17 -0.85 1.75
C ILE A 262 -7.07 -1.78 2.96
N ASN A 263 -6.07 -1.55 3.81
CA ASN A 263 -5.91 -2.25 5.09
C ASN A 263 -5.74 -3.78 4.97
N ILE A 264 -4.90 -4.22 4.01
CA ILE A 264 -4.49 -5.63 3.89
C ILE A 264 -3.66 -6.06 5.10
N GLY A 265 -2.78 -5.16 5.57
CA GLY A 265 -1.95 -5.34 6.73
C GLY A 265 -1.94 -4.09 7.62
N VAL A 266 -1.76 -4.30 8.92
CA VAL A 266 -1.68 -3.24 9.91
C VAL A 266 -0.49 -3.45 10.83
N GLU A 267 0.19 -2.38 11.18
CA GLU A 267 1.22 -2.44 12.22
C GLU A 267 0.60 -2.73 13.59
N THR A 268 1.34 -3.46 14.38
CA THR A 268 1.04 -3.75 15.78
C THR A 268 2.26 -3.39 16.63
N GLU A 269 2.11 -3.38 17.95
CA GLU A 269 3.24 -3.18 18.85
C GLU A 269 4.40 -4.13 18.55
N LEU A 270 4.09 -5.41 18.25
CA LEU A 270 5.08 -6.39 17.84
C LEU A 270 5.86 -5.93 16.60
N THR A 271 5.16 -5.56 15.54
CA THR A 271 5.80 -5.25 14.26
C THR A 271 6.60 -3.96 14.31
N ILE A 272 6.13 -2.96 15.05
CA ILE A 272 6.86 -1.70 15.29
C ILE A 272 8.14 -1.96 16.08
N ASN A 273 8.05 -2.70 17.19
CA ASN A 273 9.21 -3.00 18.03
C ASN A 273 10.20 -3.93 17.32
N LEU A 274 9.71 -4.89 16.53
CA LEU A 274 10.53 -5.75 15.69
C LEU A 274 11.33 -4.92 14.68
N ARG A 275 10.68 -3.99 13.98
CA ARG A 275 11.35 -3.10 13.02
C ARG A 275 12.41 -2.24 13.71
N ARG A 276 12.10 -1.67 14.87
CA ARG A 276 13.06 -0.89 15.67
C ARG A 276 14.24 -1.73 16.14
N SER A 277 14.02 -2.99 16.50
CA SER A 277 15.10 -3.92 16.85
C SER A 277 15.99 -4.20 15.63
N CYS A 278 15.41 -4.44 14.46
CA CYS A 278 16.15 -4.62 13.21
C CYS A 278 16.94 -3.35 12.78
N MET A 279 16.45 -2.17 13.09
CA MET A 279 17.20 -0.93 12.83
C MET A 279 18.44 -0.80 13.72
N LYS A 280 18.36 -1.29 14.95
CA LYS A 280 19.49 -1.32 15.89
C LYS A 280 20.48 -2.47 15.58
N ASP A 281 19.96 -3.56 15.07
CA ASP A 281 20.74 -4.76 14.72
C ASP A 281 20.46 -5.16 13.25
N ARG A 282 21.34 -4.73 12.35
CA ARG A 282 21.25 -5.03 10.91
C ARG A 282 21.38 -6.53 10.61
N LYS A 283 22.12 -7.29 11.45
CA LYS A 283 22.24 -8.75 11.31
C LYS A 283 20.91 -9.42 11.58
N LEU A 284 20.15 -8.94 12.56
CA LEU A 284 18.79 -9.40 12.81
C LEU A 284 17.90 -9.17 11.60
N SER A 285 17.96 -7.99 10.99
CA SER A 285 17.21 -7.70 9.75
C SER A 285 17.58 -8.66 8.62
N GLN A 286 18.88 -8.92 8.43
CA GLN A 286 19.37 -9.87 7.42
C GLN A 286 18.84 -11.30 7.67
N ILE A 287 18.84 -11.77 8.92
CA ILE A 287 18.36 -13.11 9.28
C ILE A 287 16.85 -13.25 9.07
N LEU A 288 16.09 -12.24 9.48
CA LEU A 288 14.63 -12.29 9.41
C LEU A 288 14.11 -12.09 7.98
N PHE A 289 14.68 -11.15 7.27
CA PHE A 289 14.10 -10.62 6.02
C PHE A 289 15.02 -10.71 4.80
N GLY A 290 16.25 -11.18 4.97
CA GLY A 290 17.21 -11.34 3.87
C GLY A 290 17.92 -10.05 3.43
N ARG A 291 17.72 -8.93 4.14
CA ARG A 291 18.37 -7.63 3.87
C ARG A 291 18.74 -6.93 5.17
N GLU A 292 19.82 -6.15 5.15
CA GLU A 292 20.28 -5.38 6.32
C GLU A 292 19.34 -4.20 6.63
N VAL A 293 18.74 -3.60 5.61
CA VAL A 293 17.75 -2.52 5.78
C VAL A 293 16.41 -3.15 6.15
N PRO A 294 15.82 -2.79 7.30
CA PRO A 294 14.56 -3.37 7.73
C PRO A 294 13.39 -2.86 6.88
N PRO A 295 12.47 -3.76 6.49
CA PRO A 295 11.26 -3.40 5.76
C PRO A 295 10.22 -2.72 6.66
N MET A 296 9.14 -2.21 6.07
CA MET A 296 7.87 -2.04 6.78
C MET A 296 7.31 -3.41 7.12
N ILE A 297 6.77 -3.56 8.33
CA ILE A 297 6.34 -4.86 8.85
C ILE A 297 4.89 -4.75 9.35
N PHE A 298 4.03 -5.65 8.90
CA PHE A 298 2.59 -5.64 9.19
C PHE A 298 2.14 -7.03 9.62
N GLN A 299 1.02 -7.12 10.33
CA GLN A 299 0.28 -8.35 10.48
C GLN A 299 -0.92 -8.36 9.53
N TYR A 300 -1.27 -9.55 8.98
CA TYR A 300 -2.37 -9.71 8.06
C TYR A 300 -3.21 -10.95 8.36
N ASN A 301 -4.43 -11.01 7.85
CA ASN A 301 -5.33 -12.14 8.05
C ASN A 301 -5.21 -13.18 6.92
N ALA A 302 -4.58 -14.33 7.20
CA ALA A 302 -4.40 -15.42 6.26
C ALA A 302 -5.71 -16.10 5.79
N LEU A 303 -6.82 -15.84 6.48
CA LEU A 303 -8.15 -16.31 6.03
C LEU A 303 -8.61 -15.58 4.75
N ASP A 304 -8.24 -14.31 4.62
CA ASP A 304 -8.67 -13.46 3.51
C ASP A 304 -7.59 -13.25 2.44
N TYR A 305 -6.32 -13.25 2.84
CA TYR A 305 -5.19 -12.98 1.95
C TYR A 305 -4.22 -14.14 1.92
N ILE A 306 -3.97 -14.67 0.74
CA ILE A 306 -2.88 -15.60 0.47
C ILE A 306 -1.77 -14.79 -0.20
N ILE A 307 -0.60 -14.80 0.42
CA ILE A 307 0.57 -14.04 -0.03
C ILE A 307 1.66 -15.01 -0.43
N GLU A 308 2.12 -14.88 -1.68
CA GLU A 308 3.24 -15.62 -2.27
C GLU A 308 4.37 -14.63 -2.58
N THR A 309 5.58 -15.13 -2.78
CA THR A 309 6.72 -14.35 -3.22
C THR A 309 7.28 -14.96 -4.51
N THR A 310 7.54 -14.15 -5.51
CA THR A 310 8.19 -14.58 -6.74
C THR A 310 9.69 -14.87 -6.50
N PRO A 311 10.38 -15.57 -7.41
CA PRO A 311 11.84 -15.75 -7.33
C PRO A 311 12.62 -14.42 -7.26
N ASP A 312 12.07 -13.35 -7.86
CA ASP A 312 12.66 -12.00 -7.85
C ASP A 312 12.33 -11.20 -6.59
N GLY A 313 11.62 -11.81 -5.63
CA GLY A 313 11.26 -11.19 -4.35
C GLY A 313 10.05 -10.28 -4.40
N GLU A 314 9.23 -10.32 -5.45
CA GLU A 314 7.99 -9.54 -5.54
C GLU A 314 6.83 -10.26 -4.85
N ILE A 315 5.96 -9.49 -4.23
CA ILE A 315 4.80 -9.99 -3.49
C ILE A 315 3.62 -10.20 -4.44
N VAL A 316 3.01 -11.37 -4.35
CA VAL A 316 1.83 -11.74 -5.12
C VAL A 316 0.66 -12.01 -4.19
N PHE A 317 -0.47 -11.35 -4.44
CA PHE A 317 -1.65 -11.42 -3.59
C PHE A 317 -2.78 -12.22 -4.24
N THR A 318 -3.41 -13.07 -3.45
CA THR A 318 -4.70 -13.67 -3.79
C THR A 318 -5.71 -13.34 -2.70
N ILE A 319 -6.85 -12.75 -3.08
CA ILE A 319 -7.95 -12.47 -2.16
C ILE A 319 -8.93 -13.62 -2.18
N GLY A 320 -9.04 -14.32 -1.04
CA GLY A 320 -9.89 -15.52 -0.90
C GLY A 320 -11.38 -15.21 -0.70
N ARG A 321 -11.82 -13.94 -0.75
CA ARG A 321 -13.23 -13.57 -0.58
C ARG A 321 -14.01 -13.67 -1.89
N GLN A 322 -15.15 -14.35 -1.85
CA GLN A 322 -16.05 -14.50 -3.01
C GLN A 322 -16.96 -13.29 -3.23
N THR A 323 -16.94 -12.34 -2.32
CA THR A 323 -17.76 -11.12 -2.31
C THR A 323 -17.26 -10.04 -3.27
N SER A 324 -16.01 -10.13 -3.73
CA SER A 324 -15.43 -9.17 -4.67
C SER A 324 -16.19 -9.14 -5.99
N ALA A 325 -16.39 -7.96 -6.56
CA ALA A 325 -16.98 -7.80 -7.89
C ALA A 325 -16.05 -8.34 -8.99
N ALA A 326 -14.74 -8.19 -8.82
CA ALA A 326 -13.69 -8.65 -9.71
C ALA A 326 -12.69 -9.53 -8.94
N PRO A 327 -12.37 -10.75 -9.43
CA PRO A 327 -11.45 -11.64 -8.73
C PRO A 327 -10.03 -11.06 -8.69
N LYS A 328 -9.35 -11.27 -7.56
CA LYS A 328 -7.93 -10.94 -7.36
C LYS A 328 -7.19 -12.25 -7.09
N LEU A 329 -6.70 -12.85 -8.16
CA LEU A 329 -5.98 -14.13 -8.14
C LEU A 329 -4.56 -13.93 -8.63
N ARG A 330 -3.59 -14.20 -7.74
CA ARG A 330 -2.17 -14.02 -7.99
C ARG A 330 -1.83 -12.67 -8.63
N TYR A 331 -2.36 -11.60 -8.02
CA TYR A 331 -2.13 -10.24 -8.50
C TYR A 331 -0.82 -9.69 -7.94
N ASN A 332 0.06 -9.25 -8.83
CA ASN A 332 1.35 -8.67 -8.50
C ASN A 332 1.29 -7.14 -8.65
N LEU A 333 1.61 -6.44 -7.56
CA LEU A 333 1.70 -4.98 -7.52
C LEU A 333 3.12 -4.48 -7.86
N HIS A 334 4.09 -5.40 -8.01
CA HIS A 334 5.52 -5.11 -8.05
C HIS A 334 6.09 -4.55 -6.73
N ASP A 335 5.48 -4.87 -5.60
CA ASP A 335 6.05 -4.60 -4.29
C ASP A 335 7.07 -5.68 -3.93
N LEU A 336 8.26 -5.28 -3.48
CA LEU A 336 9.30 -6.17 -2.97
C LEU A 336 9.04 -6.51 -1.50
N GLY A 337 9.18 -7.79 -1.15
CA GLY A 337 8.97 -8.23 0.21
C GLY A 337 8.56 -9.69 0.31
N GLY A 338 7.71 -10.01 1.27
CA GLY A 338 7.23 -11.37 1.46
C GLY A 338 6.36 -11.51 2.68
N ALA A 339 6.04 -12.77 2.99
CA ALA A 339 5.28 -13.12 4.17
C ALA A 339 5.94 -14.26 4.93
N MET A 340 5.74 -14.33 6.23
CA MET A 340 6.12 -15.45 7.08
C MET A 340 5.07 -15.69 8.15
N THR A 341 4.96 -16.91 8.62
CA THR A 341 4.09 -17.24 9.73
C THR A 341 4.64 -16.66 11.04
N HIS A 342 3.78 -16.47 12.01
CA HIS A 342 4.21 -16.08 13.36
C HIS A 342 5.13 -17.15 14.00
N ALA A 343 4.93 -18.43 13.66
CA ALA A 343 5.78 -19.52 14.15
C ALA A 343 7.19 -19.44 13.58
N GLU A 344 7.34 -19.22 12.28
CA GLU A 344 8.64 -18.99 11.62
C GLU A 344 9.36 -17.77 12.19
N LEU A 345 8.62 -16.65 12.39
CA LEU A 345 9.19 -15.47 13.03
C LEU A 345 9.75 -15.79 14.42
N ARG A 346 8.96 -16.50 15.25
CA ARG A 346 9.38 -16.89 16.61
C ARG A 346 10.62 -17.78 16.58
N GLU A 347 10.67 -18.74 15.67
CA GLU A 347 11.82 -19.64 15.52
C GLU A 347 13.09 -18.87 15.14
N LYS A 348 12.99 -18.00 14.14
CA LYS A 348 14.12 -17.14 13.72
C LYS A 348 14.58 -16.19 14.82
N LEU A 349 13.67 -15.60 15.58
CA LEU A 349 14.01 -14.75 16.73
C LEU A 349 14.72 -15.56 17.82
N ALA A 350 14.18 -16.73 18.16
CA ALA A 350 14.77 -17.60 19.17
C ALA A 350 16.19 -18.08 18.80
N SER A 351 16.44 -18.37 17.50
CA SER A 351 17.79 -18.70 17.02
C SER A 351 18.79 -17.55 17.16
N HIS A 352 18.31 -16.33 17.31
CA HIS A 352 19.11 -15.12 17.59
C HIS A 352 19.09 -14.70 19.07
N GLY A 353 18.53 -15.55 19.95
CA GLY A 353 18.47 -15.30 21.39
C GLY A 353 17.40 -14.29 21.81
N ILE A 354 16.44 -13.96 20.95
CA ILE A 354 15.36 -13.02 21.24
C ILE A 354 14.05 -13.77 21.49
N ASP A 355 13.46 -13.55 22.67
CA ASP A 355 12.10 -13.99 22.93
C ASP A 355 11.12 -12.98 22.34
N ILE A 356 10.21 -13.46 21.48
CA ILE A 356 9.19 -12.63 20.84
C ILE A 356 8.33 -11.87 21.86
N PHE A 357 8.13 -12.41 23.06
CA PHE A 357 7.37 -11.76 24.12
C PHE A 357 8.08 -10.55 24.74
N GLN A 358 9.39 -10.40 24.52
CA GLN A 358 10.13 -9.20 24.91
C GLN A 358 9.85 -8.02 23.97
N LEU A 359 9.42 -8.31 22.73
CA LEU A 359 9.10 -7.27 21.77
C LEU A 359 7.71 -6.67 22.01
N ALA A 360 6.82 -7.43 22.59
CA ALA A 360 5.49 -6.95 22.93
C ALA A 360 4.74 -7.98 23.79
N GLY A 361 3.76 -7.53 24.59
CA GLY A 361 2.94 -8.37 25.48
C GLY A 361 2.10 -9.45 24.77
N PRO A 362 1.07 -10.04 25.40
CA PRO A 362 0.23 -11.07 24.78
C PRO A 362 -0.44 -10.54 23.51
N GLN A 363 -0.18 -11.18 22.38
CA GLN A 363 -0.49 -10.61 21.07
C GLN A 363 -1.23 -11.56 20.15
N SER A 364 -1.81 -10.91 19.13
CA SER A 364 -2.26 -11.56 17.91
C SER A 364 -1.11 -12.34 17.27
N ARG A 365 -1.37 -13.60 16.91
CA ARG A 365 -0.40 -14.47 16.24
C ARG A 365 -0.67 -14.58 14.75
N PHE A 366 -1.21 -13.53 14.16
CA PHE A 366 -1.36 -13.41 12.72
C PHE A 366 0.00 -13.45 12.03
N PRO A 367 0.05 -13.94 10.80
CA PRO A 367 1.28 -13.94 10.01
C PRO A 367 1.75 -12.52 9.71
N ILE A 368 3.02 -12.44 9.34
CA ILE A 368 3.75 -11.21 9.08
C ILE A 368 3.84 -11.00 7.56
N LEU A 369 3.49 -9.79 7.13
CA LEU A 369 3.79 -9.25 5.81
C LEU A 369 4.89 -8.22 5.96
N PHE A 370 5.94 -8.29 5.14
CA PHE A 370 6.99 -7.29 5.13
C PHE A 370 7.20 -6.72 3.72
N VAL A 371 7.38 -5.40 3.64
CA VAL A 371 7.41 -4.65 2.38
C VAL A 371 8.59 -3.70 2.37
N TYR A 372 9.44 -3.79 1.34
CA TYR A 372 10.59 -2.92 1.14
C TYR A 372 10.28 -1.68 0.30
N GLY A 373 9.33 -1.78 -0.61
CA GLY A 373 8.99 -0.80 -1.62
C GLY A 373 8.71 -1.48 -2.96
N ARG A 374 8.83 -0.76 -4.06
CA ARG A 374 8.46 -1.25 -5.39
C ARG A 374 9.65 -1.69 -6.23
N SER A 375 9.46 -2.72 -7.05
CA SER A 375 10.45 -3.20 -8.02
C SER A 375 10.28 -2.56 -9.41
N ASP A 376 9.09 -2.04 -9.71
CA ASP A 376 8.74 -1.46 -11.01
C ASP A 376 9.27 -0.03 -11.20
N LEU A 377 10.28 0.32 -10.44
CA LEU A 377 10.96 1.61 -10.52
C LEU A 377 10.05 2.82 -10.19
N THR A 378 8.97 2.60 -9.46
CA THR A 378 8.11 3.68 -8.98
C THR A 378 8.71 4.32 -7.73
N VAL A 379 8.79 5.64 -7.72
CA VAL A 379 9.25 6.41 -6.56
C VAL A 379 8.05 6.95 -5.79
N PRO A 380 7.85 6.53 -4.53
CA PRO A 380 6.78 7.08 -3.71
C PRO A 380 7.14 8.50 -3.27
N PHE A 381 6.18 9.41 -3.42
CA PHE A 381 6.32 10.79 -3.04
C PHE A 381 5.01 11.36 -2.49
N TYR A 382 4.87 11.52 -1.19
CA TYR A 382 3.69 12.04 -0.50
C TYR A 382 2.37 11.30 -0.85
N GLY A 383 2.46 9.98 -1.06
CA GLY A 383 1.34 9.15 -1.50
C GLY A 383 1.15 9.10 -3.02
N ALA A 384 1.74 10.00 -3.78
CA ALA A 384 1.84 9.90 -5.23
C ALA A 384 2.88 8.85 -5.63
N LYS A 385 2.70 8.27 -6.81
CA LYS A 385 3.66 7.37 -7.45
C LYS A 385 4.24 8.09 -8.65
N VAL A 386 5.53 8.44 -8.57
CA VAL A 386 6.25 9.06 -9.68
C VAL A 386 6.99 7.96 -10.44
N TYR A 387 6.78 7.91 -11.75
CA TYR A 387 7.31 6.87 -12.62
C TYR A 387 8.47 7.42 -13.46
N PRO A 388 9.48 6.60 -13.82
CA PRO A 388 10.49 7.00 -14.81
C PRO A 388 9.88 7.47 -16.12
N THR A 389 8.79 6.83 -16.55
CA THR A 389 8.03 7.23 -17.76
C THR A 389 7.47 8.64 -17.69
N ASP A 390 7.18 9.17 -16.51
CA ASP A 390 6.74 10.56 -16.34
C ASP A 390 7.85 11.52 -16.77
N LEU A 391 9.10 11.25 -16.35
CA LEU A 391 10.26 12.04 -16.76
C LEU A 391 10.62 11.84 -18.25
N GLU A 392 10.50 10.61 -18.76
CA GLU A 392 10.68 10.35 -20.20
C GLU A 392 9.71 11.17 -21.03
N GLU A 393 8.45 11.26 -20.63
CA GLU A 393 7.42 12.06 -21.32
C GLU A 393 7.75 13.55 -21.29
N ILE A 394 8.21 14.07 -20.14
CA ILE A 394 8.60 15.47 -19.99
C ILE A 394 9.79 15.79 -20.88
N ILE A 395 10.84 14.97 -20.84
CA ILE A 395 12.05 15.16 -21.63
C ILE A 395 11.71 15.09 -23.12
N ASN A 396 10.93 14.08 -23.54
CA ASN A 396 10.58 13.88 -24.95
C ASN A 396 9.64 14.96 -25.51
N ALA A 397 8.92 15.68 -24.65
CA ALA A 397 8.05 16.78 -25.07
C ALA A 397 8.84 18.05 -25.45
N ASP A 398 10.12 18.15 -25.06
CA ASP A 398 10.97 19.30 -25.34
C ASP A 398 12.23 18.86 -26.13
N LEU A 399 12.30 19.24 -27.40
CA LEU A 399 13.43 18.91 -28.29
C LEU A 399 14.77 19.41 -27.78
N ASN A 400 14.83 20.48 -26.97
CA ASN A 400 16.06 20.97 -26.38
C ASN A 400 16.51 20.02 -25.28
N LEU A 401 15.58 19.54 -24.44
CA LEU A 401 15.90 18.55 -23.40
C LEU A 401 16.36 17.23 -24.00
N VAL A 402 15.67 16.74 -25.05
CA VAL A 402 16.06 15.50 -25.77
C VAL A 402 17.51 15.60 -26.30
N ARG A 403 17.92 16.76 -26.78
CA ARG A 403 19.28 16.96 -27.32
C ARG A 403 20.36 17.12 -26.25
N GLN A 404 19.99 17.43 -25.03
CA GLN A 404 20.91 17.73 -23.96
C GLN A 404 21.00 16.64 -22.89
N ILE A 405 19.94 15.85 -22.71
CA ILE A 405 19.86 14.82 -21.66
C ILE A 405 20.07 13.43 -22.28
N ASN A 406 21.09 12.73 -21.76
CA ASN A 406 21.40 11.35 -22.15
C ASN A 406 20.62 10.34 -21.32
N SER A 407 20.47 10.60 -20.01
CA SER A 407 19.82 9.71 -19.07
C SER A 407 19.38 10.46 -17.82
N PHE A 408 18.60 9.81 -16.98
CA PHE A 408 18.19 10.36 -15.69
C PHE A 408 18.08 9.28 -14.63
N GLN A 409 18.06 9.72 -13.38
CA GLN A 409 17.68 8.93 -12.21
C GLN A 409 16.70 9.72 -11.37
N ILE A 410 15.79 8.99 -10.70
CA ILE A 410 14.83 9.57 -9.77
C ILE A 410 14.89 8.82 -8.45
N SER A 411 14.78 9.53 -7.36
CA SER A 411 14.72 8.95 -6.01
C SER A 411 13.93 9.85 -5.08
N SER A 412 13.38 9.30 -4.01
CA SER A 412 12.86 10.09 -2.89
C SER A 412 13.63 9.77 -1.62
N TYR A 413 13.82 10.78 -0.77
CA TYR A 413 14.51 10.64 0.50
C TYR A 413 13.91 11.61 1.53
N GLU A 414 14.28 11.46 2.78
CA GLU A 414 13.96 12.41 3.84
C GLU A 414 15.19 13.29 4.11
N ASP A 415 15.02 14.62 4.07
CA ASP A 415 16.07 15.58 4.43
C ASP A 415 16.33 15.58 5.95
N GLU A 416 17.28 16.37 6.43
CA GLU A 416 17.64 16.46 7.86
C GLU A 416 16.45 16.91 8.73
N ALA A 417 15.51 17.67 8.17
CA ALA A 417 14.28 18.08 8.82
C ALA A 417 13.14 17.05 8.64
N ILE A 418 13.47 15.83 8.16
CA ILE A 418 12.52 14.72 7.93
C ILE A 418 11.44 15.09 6.89
N ASN A 419 11.69 16.06 6.00
CA ASN A 419 10.80 16.33 4.89
C ASN A 419 11.11 15.40 3.73
N ARG A 420 10.07 14.87 3.09
CA ARG A 420 10.23 14.05 1.88
C ARG A 420 10.63 14.94 0.72
N ARG A 421 11.73 14.58 0.04
CA ARG A 421 12.23 15.25 -1.15
C ARG A 421 12.21 14.31 -2.33
N LEU A 422 11.85 14.82 -3.50
CA LEU A 422 11.99 14.12 -4.78
C LEU A 422 13.25 14.63 -5.45
N LYS A 423 14.22 13.75 -5.69
CA LYS A 423 15.47 14.10 -6.33
C LYS A 423 15.51 13.55 -7.75
N ILE A 424 15.70 14.45 -8.70
CA ILE A 424 15.87 14.15 -10.13
C ILE A 424 17.33 14.42 -10.47
N ARG A 425 18.02 13.39 -10.97
CA ARG A 425 19.39 13.51 -11.48
C ARG A 425 19.35 13.36 -12.97
N LEU A 426 19.95 14.31 -13.68
CA LEU A 426 20.03 14.32 -15.13
C LEU A 426 21.50 14.14 -15.55
N GLU A 427 21.73 13.26 -16.50
CA GLU A 427 23.02 13.08 -17.16
C GLU A 427 22.99 13.79 -18.51
N THR A 428 23.98 14.63 -18.81
CA THR A 428 24.06 15.30 -20.10
C THR A 428 24.61 14.37 -21.19
N VAL A 429 24.34 14.72 -22.43
CA VAL A 429 24.97 14.05 -23.59
C VAL A 429 26.48 14.34 -23.60
N LYS A 430 27.23 13.42 -24.21
CA LYS A 430 28.70 13.58 -24.38
C LYS A 430 28.98 14.81 -25.25
N ASN A 431 29.96 15.61 -24.81
CA ASN A 431 30.42 16.81 -25.52
C ASN A 431 29.30 17.86 -25.75
N LEU A 432 28.48 18.11 -24.75
CA LEU A 432 27.49 19.18 -24.82
C LEU A 432 28.20 20.55 -25.02
N PRO A 433 27.84 21.36 -26.06
CA PRO A 433 28.53 22.60 -26.37
C PRO A 433 28.48 23.65 -25.26
N SER A 434 27.41 23.65 -24.48
CA SER A 434 27.24 24.52 -23.32
C SER A 434 26.71 23.65 -22.15
N PRO A 435 27.30 23.78 -20.94
CA PRO A 435 26.85 23.01 -19.80
C PRO A 435 25.35 23.23 -19.53
N LEU A 436 24.60 22.16 -19.45
CA LEU A 436 23.25 22.23 -18.89
C LEU A 436 23.39 22.60 -17.42
N ALA A 437 22.76 23.67 -16.98
CA ALA A 437 22.79 24.10 -15.60
C ALA A 437 21.43 23.80 -14.91
N ALA A 438 21.46 23.50 -13.62
CA ALA A 438 20.28 23.41 -12.79
C ALA A 438 19.66 24.79 -12.56
N THR A 439 19.18 25.41 -13.65
CA THR A 439 18.56 26.72 -13.61
C THR A 439 17.17 26.64 -13.02
N GLU A 440 16.71 27.74 -12.47
CA GLU A 440 15.35 27.91 -11.99
C GLU A 440 14.29 27.56 -13.09
N GLN A 441 14.60 27.91 -14.34
CA GLN A 441 13.75 27.57 -15.47
C GLN A 441 13.67 26.06 -15.74
N LEU A 442 14.79 25.34 -15.67
CA LEU A 442 14.80 23.89 -15.86
C LEU A 442 14.07 23.19 -14.71
N HIS A 443 14.30 23.65 -13.47
CA HIS A 443 13.59 23.16 -12.30
C HIS A 443 12.08 23.36 -12.45
N GLN A 444 11.64 24.53 -12.86
CA GLN A 444 10.25 24.84 -13.12
C GLN A 444 9.67 23.94 -14.23
N THR A 445 10.42 23.74 -15.33
CA THR A 445 10.00 22.86 -16.44
C THR A 445 9.76 21.41 -15.96
N MET A 446 10.67 20.86 -15.14
CA MET A 446 10.54 19.52 -14.59
C MET A 446 9.35 19.42 -13.62
N PHE A 447 9.19 20.37 -12.72
CA PHE A 447 8.11 20.41 -11.75
C PHE A 447 6.73 20.55 -12.44
N GLU A 448 6.56 21.52 -13.33
CA GLU A 448 5.30 21.73 -14.08
C GLU A 448 5.03 20.55 -15.01
N GLY A 449 6.08 19.99 -15.61
CA GLY A 449 5.99 18.78 -16.42
C GLY A 449 5.43 17.61 -15.61
N LEU A 450 5.96 17.34 -14.42
CA LEU A 450 5.45 16.33 -13.51
C LEU A 450 3.98 16.59 -13.12
N CYS A 451 3.63 17.83 -12.82
CA CYS A 451 2.24 18.19 -12.52
C CYS A 451 1.31 17.97 -13.73
N ARG A 452 1.80 18.10 -14.96
CA ARG A 452 1.03 17.86 -16.18
C ARG A 452 0.80 16.38 -16.44
N VAL A 453 1.86 15.56 -16.37
CA VAL A 453 1.82 14.14 -16.77
C VAL A 453 1.35 13.21 -15.66
N ASN A 454 1.49 13.61 -14.39
CA ASN A 454 1.16 12.80 -13.24
C ASN A 454 0.10 13.48 -12.35
N GLN A 455 -1.12 12.94 -12.41
CA GLN A 455 -2.25 13.49 -11.66
C GLN A 455 -2.04 13.41 -10.15
N ASP A 456 -1.49 12.31 -9.64
CA ASP A 456 -1.23 12.15 -8.20
C ASP A 456 -0.22 13.17 -7.70
N PHE A 457 0.86 13.36 -8.46
CA PHE A 457 1.88 14.36 -8.14
C PHE A 457 1.28 15.78 -8.11
N ARG A 458 0.46 16.12 -9.10
CA ARG A 458 -0.24 17.42 -9.15
C ARG A 458 -1.15 17.65 -7.93
N GLU A 459 -1.89 16.63 -7.49
CA GLU A 459 -2.75 16.76 -6.31
C GLU A 459 -1.94 16.95 -5.03
N VAL A 460 -0.85 16.24 -4.89
CA VAL A 460 0.03 16.33 -3.73
C VAL A 460 0.74 17.69 -3.67
N THR A 461 1.19 18.22 -4.80
CA THR A 461 1.91 19.51 -4.85
C THR A 461 1.02 20.72 -4.60
N LYS A 462 -0.29 20.57 -4.50
CA LYS A 462 -1.15 21.63 -3.94
C LYS A 462 -0.85 21.96 -2.47
N MET A 463 -0.21 21.02 -1.76
CA MET A 463 0.16 21.15 -0.34
C MET A 463 1.62 21.58 -0.12
N PHE A 464 2.45 21.52 -1.16
CA PHE A 464 3.88 21.77 -1.07
C PHE A 464 4.32 22.67 -2.21
N ASP A 465 5.29 23.53 -1.95
CA ASP A 465 5.91 24.31 -3.00
C ASP A 465 6.90 23.47 -3.83
N ARG A 466 7.40 24.06 -4.91
CA ARG A 466 8.32 23.37 -5.82
C ARG A 466 9.68 23.02 -5.20
N SER A 467 10.01 23.55 -4.02
CA SER A 467 11.25 23.18 -3.31
C SER A 467 11.29 21.73 -2.87
N CYS A 468 10.13 21.05 -2.88
CA CYS A 468 10.05 19.60 -2.60
C CYS A 468 10.73 18.74 -3.68
N VAL A 469 11.03 19.30 -4.86
CA VAL A 469 11.77 18.64 -5.95
C VAL A 469 13.18 19.23 -6.01
N GLU A 470 14.18 18.37 -6.03
CA GLU A 470 15.59 18.73 -6.21
C GLU A 470 16.08 18.28 -7.58
N LEU A 471 16.91 19.10 -8.21
CA LEU A 471 17.49 18.81 -9.51
C LEU A 471 19.02 18.85 -9.41
N GLU A 472 19.65 17.74 -9.77
CA GLU A 472 21.10 17.60 -9.89
C GLU A 472 21.47 17.28 -11.34
N ILE A 473 22.52 17.92 -11.87
CA ILE A 473 23.00 17.70 -13.24
C ILE A 473 24.42 17.16 -13.18
N TYR A 474 24.68 16.15 -13.97
CA TYR A 474 25.95 15.45 -14.07
C TYR A 474 26.40 15.42 -15.53
N ASP A 475 27.69 15.58 -15.75
CA ASP A 475 28.31 15.37 -17.05
C ASP A 475 28.24 13.89 -17.44
N PHE A 476 28.39 13.61 -18.73
CA PHE A 476 28.35 12.27 -19.28
C PHE A 476 29.32 11.33 -18.53
N GLU A 477 28.80 10.17 -18.09
CA GLU A 477 29.55 9.15 -17.32
C GLU A 477 30.23 9.68 -16.04
N THR A 478 29.62 10.64 -15.36
CA THR A 478 30.10 11.12 -14.06
C THR A 478 29.08 10.86 -12.93
N GLY A 479 29.52 11.01 -11.68
CA GLY A 479 28.68 10.85 -10.49
C GLY A 479 27.94 9.52 -10.45
N PRO A 480 26.61 9.51 -10.25
CA PRO A 480 25.82 8.28 -10.16
C PRO A 480 25.69 7.53 -11.50
N PHE A 481 26.18 8.12 -12.59
CA PHE A 481 26.14 7.55 -13.94
C PHE A 481 27.48 6.92 -14.36
N LYS A 482 28.53 7.01 -13.53
CA LYS A 482 29.83 6.42 -13.76
C LYS A 482 29.74 4.88 -13.77
N ASP A 483 30.55 4.23 -14.61
CA ASP A 483 30.70 2.76 -14.69
C ASP A 483 29.39 2.00 -15.00
N ARG A 484 28.45 2.63 -15.69
CA ARG A 484 27.21 2.00 -16.11
C ARG A 484 27.44 1.02 -17.27
N ASP A 485 27.04 -0.25 -17.11
CA ASP A 485 26.98 -1.16 -18.25
C ASP A 485 25.83 -0.75 -19.18
N ILE A 486 26.14 -0.14 -20.30
CA ILE A 486 25.18 0.38 -21.30
C ILE A 486 24.30 -0.77 -21.87
N ARG A 487 24.75 -2.02 -21.72
CA ARG A 487 23.99 -3.22 -22.16
C ARG A 487 22.92 -3.67 -21.19
N VAL A 488 22.93 -3.15 -19.97
CA VAL A 488 21.90 -3.40 -18.95
C VAL A 488 20.95 -2.20 -18.93
N LYS A 489 19.62 -2.47 -18.94
CA LYS A 489 18.56 -1.45 -18.88
C LYS A 489 18.91 -0.34 -17.88
N ASN A 490 18.70 0.90 -18.27
CA ASN A 490 18.91 2.10 -17.43
C ASN A 490 18.34 1.87 -16.02
N LYS A 491 19.18 2.01 -15.00
CA LYS A 491 18.72 2.09 -13.60
C LYS A 491 18.19 3.50 -13.36
N TYR A 492 16.91 3.69 -13.56
CA TYR A 492 16.25 4.99 -13.37
C TYR A 492 16.06 5.37 -11.89
N ILE A 493 16.32 4.46 -10.95
CA ILE A 493 16.19 4.71 -9.51
C ILE A 493 17.53 4.53 -8.83
N ALA A 494 17.93 5.54 -8.07
CA ALA A 494 19.03 5.44 -7.12
C ALA A 494 18.52 4.68 -5.88
N GLN A 495 19.24 3.64 -5.49
CA GLN A 495 19.02 2.89 -4.25
C GLN A 495 19.48 3.70 -3.03
#